data_8c5b45f06c7babd3cfd7712048ff6006
#
_entry.id   8c5b45f06c7babd3cfd7712048ff6006
#
_cell.length_a   1.000
_cell.length_b   1.000
_cell.length_c   1.000
_cell.angle_alpha   90.00
_cell.angle_beta   90.00
_cell.angle_gamma   90.00
#
_symmetry.space_group_name_H-M   'P 1'
#
loop_
_entity.id
_entity.type
_entity.pdbx_description
1 polymer ?
#
loop_
_entity_poly.entity_id
_entity_poly.type
_entity_poly.pdbx_seq_one_letter_code
_entity_poly.pdbx_strand_id
1 'polypeptide(L)'
;TRTSIYDDNMHHAGGRIISLNDTFLVLTVGDFGNYEAVQDDNSYFGKIIKINIDTKNYSIISKGHRNPQGLALDDVSNTIISTEHGPYGGDEINLIDLGAPEPENFGWPVSSYGEHNSLGRVEINSSLYDRAPLNKSHIDYGFKEPAKFYVPSIGISEVIFAPENTLFNDNERRIIVSSMGYTHEGFDLDDFTLHIFKGDYKNGLQQDVKIRIGERIRDIKYVKSIGKYIMFLENSPAIALLSKKELLEDKITNLISRSGKEIYLRYCAACHTNGFAGSPLLKDEAEWDLRLSYRGREQLIYNAFYGYKAMPAKGGCGDCSYEEIEKSVDYMLNFKDPGPTGG
;
A
#
# COMPACT_ATOMS: atom_id res chain seq x y z
N THR A 1 -30.06 -8.64 -13.65
CA THR A 1 -29.86 -10.02 -13.17
C THR A 1 -29.56 -9.96 -11.70
N ARG A 2 -30.46 -10.40 -10.83
CA ARG A 2 -30.17 -10.64 -9.42
C ARG A 2 -29.28 -11.86 -9.35
N THR A 3 -27.97 -11.68 -9.24
CA THR A 3 -27.14 -12.70 -8.64
C THR A 3 -27.59 -12.85 -7.20
N SER A 4 -27.76 -14.08 -6.72
CA SER A 4 -28.07 -14.34 -5.32
C SER A 4 -26.87 -13.90 -4.48
N ILE A 5 -26.98 -12.74 -3.86
CA ILE A 5 -25.93 -12.07 -3.07
C ILE A 5 -25.83 -12.69 -1.66
N TYR A 6 -26.28 -13.90 -1.47
CA TYR A 6 -26.24 -14.63 -0.20
C TYR A 6 -25.29 -15.83 -0.29
N ASP A 7 -24.07 -15.57 -0.69
CA ASP A 7 -22.97 -16.47 -0.33
C ASP A 7 -22.25 -15.85 0.88
N ASP A 8 -21.91 -16.63 1.87
CA ASP A 8 -21.29 -16.18 3.14
C ASP A 8 -19.89 -15.55 2.97
N ASN A 9 -19.45 -15.32 1.72
CA ASN A 9 -18.16 -14.79 1.32
C ASN A 9 -18.23 -13.41 0.64
N MET A 10 -19.06 -12.49 1.13
CA MET A 10 -19.10 -11.10 0.60
C MET A 10 -17.86 -10.30 1.02
N HIS A 11 -16.70 -10.72 0.52
CA HIS A 11 -15.44 -9.99 0.66
C HIS A 11 -15.21 -9.08 -0.54
N HIS A 12 -14.37 -8.07 -0.38
CA HIS A 12 -13.87 -7.21 -1.45
C HIS A 12 -14.96 -6.42 -2.19
N ALA A 13 -15.81 -5.75 -1.45
CA ALA A 13 -16.95 -5.02 -2.05
C ALA A 13 -16.54 -3.70 -2.75
N GLY A 14 -15.42 -3.07 -2.36
CA GLY A 14 -15.17 -1.69 -2.74
C GLY A 14 -16.20 -0.76 -2.08
N GLY A 15 -16.94 0.01 -2.90
CA GLY A 15 -18.07 0.81 -2.45
C GLY A 15 -17.75 2.27 -2.14
N ARG A 16 -16.52 2.73 -2.43
CA ARG A 16 -16.18 4.14 -2.30
C ARG A 16 -16.82 4.94 -3.43
N ILE A 17 -17.40 6.08 -3.08
CA ILE A 17 -18.07 6.97 -4.04
C ILE A 17 -17.58 8.41 -3.86
N ILE A 18 -17.30 9.08 -4.98
CA ILE A 18 -16.99 10.51 -5.03
C ILE A 18 -17.79 11.19 -6.14
N SER A 19 -17.98 12.50 -6.01
CA SER A 19 -18.50 13.35 -7.09
C SER A 19 -17.33 13.83 -7.95
N LEU A 20 -17.46 13.72 -9.27
CA LEU A 20 -16.57 14.43 -10.21
C LEU A 20 -17.07 15.86 -10.44
N ASN A 21 -18.39 16.04 -10.50
CA ASN A 21 -19.09 17.31 -10.69
C ASN A 21 -20.60 17.09 -10.40
N ASP A 22 -21.42 18.08 -10.74
CA ASP A 22 -22.87 18.03 -10.48
C ASP A 22 -23.63 16.94 -11.30
N THR A 23 -22.97 16.36 -12.31
CA THR A 23 -23.59 15.40 -13.24
C THR A 23 -23.03 13.98 -13.07
N PHE A 24 -21.79 13.82 -12.61
CA PHE A 24 -21.10 12.53 -12.60
C PHE A 24 -20.59 12.14 -11.21
N LEU A 25 -20.86 10.90 -10.87
CA LEU A 25 -20.25 10.20 -9.72
C LEU A 25 -19.23 9.17 -10.22
N VAL A 26 -18.26 8.85 -9.37
CA VAL A 26 -17.39 7.70 -9.54
C VAL A 26 -17.59 6.75 -8.38
N LEU A 27 -17.70 5.46 -8.69
CA LEU A 27 -17.92 4.38 -7.74
C LEU A 27 -16.88 3.28 -7.95
N THR A 28 -16.28 2.83 -6.86
CA THR A 28 -15.45 1.62 -6.87
C THR A 28 -16.32 0.37 -6.67
N VAL A 29 -16.09 -0.64 -7.46
CA VAL A 29 -16.72 -1.96 -7.32
C VAL A 29 -15.59 -2.99 -7.23
N GLY A 30 -15.55 -3.73 -6.13
CA GLY A 30 -14.58 -4.78 -5.93
C GLY A 30 -14.89 -6.07 -6.69
N ASP A 31 -14.07 -7.08 -6.51
CA ASP A 31 -14.23 -8.36 -7.22
C ASP A 31 -15.30 -9.28 -6.62
N PHE A 32 -15.68 -9.07 -5.36
CA PHE A 32 -16.63 -9.92 -4.60
C PHE A 32 -16.25 -11.41 -4.63
N GLY A 33 -14.97 -11.75 -4.82
CA GLY A 33 -14.50 -13.11 -5.03
C GLY A 33 -14.78 -13.68 -6.42
N ASN A 34 -15.37 -12.89 -7.34
CA ASN A 34 -15.65 -13.32 -8.71
C ASN A 34 -14.50 -12.91 -9.65
N TYR A 35 -13.40 -13.60 -9.54
CA TYR A 35 -12.15 -13.27 -10.21
C TYR A 35 -12.25 -13.31 -11.74
N GLU A 36 -13.04 -14.22 -12.30
CA GLU A 36 -13.20 -14.34 -13.76
C GLU A 36 -13.86 -13.10 -14.38
N ALA A 37 -14.81 -12.51 -13.63
CA ALA A 37 -15.55 -11.34 -14.08
C ALA A 37 -14.73 -10.04 -14.05
N VAL A 38 -13.59 -10.01 -13.34
CA VAL A 38 -12.76 -8.80 -13.21
C VAL A 38 -12.19 -8.34 -14.55
N GLN A 39 -11.80 -9.27 -15.42
CA GLN A 39 -11.25 -8.95 -16.74
C GLN A 39 -12.32 -8.90 -17.87
N ASP A 40 -13.57 -9.26 -17.56
CA ASP A 40 -14.69 -9.16 -18.50
C ASP A 40 -15.20 -7.71 -18.59
N ASP A 41 -15.17 -7.11 -19.79
CA ASP A 41 -15.62 -5.72 -20.02
C ASP A 41 -17.15 -5.55 -19.91
N ASN A 42 -17.91 -6.64 -19.91
CA ASN A 42 -19.36 -6.62 -19.69
C ASN A 42 -19.76 -6.78 -18.22
N SER A 43 -18.78 -6.88 -17.32
CA SER A 43 -18.97 -7.05 -15.88
C SER A 43 -18.66 -5.77 -15.13
N TYR A 44 -19.31 -5.59 -13.97
CA TYR A 44 -18.99 -4.50 -13.03
C TYR A 44 -17.91 -4.89 -12.02
N PHE A 45 -17.68 -6.17 -11.83
CA PHE A 45 -16.75 -6.65 -10.80
C PHE A 45 -15.32 -6.24 -11.11
N GLY A 46 -14.63 -5.73 -10.08
CA GLY A 46 -13.25 -5.25 -10.19
C GLY A 46 -13.10 -4.03 -11.10
N LYS A 47 -14.06 -3.11 -11.06
CA LYS A 47 -14.09 -1.90 -11.88
C LYS A 47 -14.19 -0.64 -11.05
N ILE A 48 -13.70 0.46 -11.61
CA ILE A 48 -14.09 1.80 -11.20
C ILE A 48 -14.96 2.37 -12.32
N ILE A 49 -16.16 2.81 -11.96
CA ILE A 49 -17.17 3.23 -12.92
C ILE A 49 -17.56 4.69 -12.71
N LYS A 50 -17.80 5.39 -13.83
CA LYS A 50 -18.37 6.73 -13.85
C LYS A 50 -19.87 6.63 -14.16
N ILE A 51 -20.70 7.25 -13.35
CA ILE A 51 -22.15 7.18 -13.43
C ILE A 51 -22.71 8.59 -13.68
N ASN A 52 -23.50 8.74 -14.73
CA ASN A 52 -24.28 9.96 -14.94
C ASN A 52 -25.54 9.92 -14.06
N ILE A 53 -25.71 10.90 -13.17
CA ILE A 53 -26.80 10.90 -12.18
C ILE A 53 -28.17 11.20 -12.79
N ASP A 54 -28.22 11.86 -13.96
CA ASP A 54 -29.47 12.22 -14.64
C ASP A 54 -29.97 11.05 -15.49
N THR A 55 -29.11 10.53 -16.36
CA THR A 55 -29.45 9.45 -17.31
C THR A 55 -29.37 8.05 -16.73
N LYS A 56 -28.69 7.89 -15.58
CA LYS A 56 -28.34 6.60 -14.95
C LYS A 56 -27.42 5.71 -15.80
N ASN A 57 -26.89 6.24 -16.90
CA ASN A 57 -25.89 5.53 -17.68
C ASN A 57 -24.53 5.53 -16.95
N TYR A 58 -23.75 4.50 -17.19
CA TYR A 58 -22.42 4.38 -16.62
C TYR A 58 -21.40 4.00 -17.70
N SER A 59 -20.14 4.29 -17.42
CA SER A 59 -19.00 3.82 -18.20
C SER A 59 -17.89 3.33 -17.25
N ILE A 60 -17.16 2.30 -17.67
CA ILE A 60 -15.97 1.83 -16.99
C ILE A 60 -14.84 2.82 -17.27
N ILE A 61 -14.12 3.27 -16.25
CA ILE A 61 -12.96 4.15 -16.37
C ILE A 61 -11.65 3.44 -16.04
N SER A 62 -11.72 2.35 -15.25
CA SER A 62 -10.59 1.43 -15.05
C SER A 62 -11.07 0.05 -14.66
N LYS A 63 -10.21 -0.95 -14.82
CA LYS A 63 -10.49 -2.37 -14.52
C LYS A 63 -9.27 -3.06 -13.91
N GLY A 64 -9.44 -4.31 -13.51
CA GLY A 64 -8.36 -5.07 -12.88
C GLY A 64 -8.14 -4.70 -11.42
N HIS A 65 -9.23 -4.40 -10.70
CA HIS A 65 -9.21 -4.06 -9.28
C HIS A 65 -9.71 -5.22 -8.42
N ARG A 66 -9.10 -5.39 -7.25
CA ARG A 66 -9.51 -6.40 -6.27
C ARG A 66 -10.50 -5.84 -5.25
N ASN A 67 -10.07 -4.89 -4.44
CA ASN A 67 -10.88 -4.32 -3.37
C ASN A 67 -10.51 -2.84 -3.14
N PRO A 68 -10.93 -1.95 -4.04
CA PRO A 68 -10.61 -0.53 -3.95
C PRO A 68 -11.41 0.16 -2.85
N GLN A 69 -10.69 0.70 -1.85
CA GLN A 69 -11.25 1.24 -0.60
C GLN A 69 -11.27 2.76 -0.54
N GLY A 70 -10.35 3.44 -1.18
CA GLY A 70 -10.25 4.90 -1.19
C GLY A 70 -10.32 5.47 -2.59
N LEU A 71 -10.87 6.70 -2.70
CA LEU A 71 -10.90 7.49 -3.92
C LEU A 71 -10.69 8.96 -3.63
N ALA A 72 -9.81 9.60 -4.39
CA ALA A 72 -9.66 11.05 -4.42
C ALA A 72 -9.54 11.56 -5.87
N LEU A 73 -10.19 12.69 -6.16
CA LEU A 73 -10.07 13.37 -7.45
C LEU A 73 -8.98 14.46 -7.36
N ASP A 74 -8.03 14.41 -8.25
CA ASP A 74 -7.21 15.57 -8.59
C ASP A 74 -7.78 16.27 -9.81
N ASP A 75 -8.50 17.35 -9.59
CA ASP A 75 -9.10 18.19 -10.60
C ASP A 75 -8.06 18.95 -11.45
N VAL A 76 -6.86 19.18 -10.91
CA VAL A 76 -5.77 19.87 -11.64
C VAL A 76 -5.16 18.98 -12.70
N SER A 77 -4.92 17.71 -12.37
CA SER A 77 -4.32 16.73 -13.31
C SER A 77 -5.35 15.85 -14.02
N ASN A 78 -6.64 16.01 -13.72
CA ASN A 78 -7.72 15.17 -14.24
C ASN A 78 -7.47 13.68 -13.96
N THR A 79 -6.99 13.38 -12.75
CA THR A 79 -6.59 12.03 -12.33
C THR A 79 -7.36 11.61 -11.08
N ILE A 80 -7.83 10.37 -11.05
CA ILE A 80 -8.32 9.74 -9.82
C ILE A 80 -7.18 8.99 -9.16
N ILE A 81 -7.03 9.17 -7.86
CA ILE A 81 -6.20 8.31 -7.02
C ILE A 81 -7.11 7.30 -6.34
N SER A 82 -6.80 6.02 -6.50
CA SER A 82 -7.47 4.92 -5.83
C SER A 82 -6.50 4.19 -4.91
N THR A 83 -6.99 3.73 -3.77
CA THR A 83 -6.25 2.80 -2.89
C THR A 83 -6.98 1.49 -2.83
N GLU A 84 -6.26 0.37 -2.88
CA GLU A 84 -6.90 -0.93 -2.83
C GLU A 84 -6.11 -1.99 -2.06
N HIS A 85 -6.83 -2.92 -1.45
CA HIS A 85 -6.25 -4.09 -0.83
C HIS A 85 -5.83 -5.12 -1.87
N GLY A 86 -4.56 -5.48 -1.85
CA GLY A 86 -4.04 -6.65 -2.52
C GLY A 86 -4.40 -7.96 -1.80
N PRO A 87 -3.99 -9.11 -2.36
CA PRO A 87 -4.00 -10.37 -1.61
C PRO A 87 -2.94 -10.33 -0.49
N TYR A 88 -2.39 -11.42 -0.06
CA TYR A 88 -1.37 -11.45 0.99
C TYR A 88 -0.16 -10.54 0.68
N GLY A 89 -0.22 -9.30 1.11
CA GLY A 89 0.63 -8.21 0.64
C GLY A 89 0.04 -7.53 -0.60
N GLY A 90 0.76 -6.55 -1.16
CA GLY A 90 0.39 -5.93 -2.43
C GLY A 90 -0.77 -4.95 -2.37
N ASP A 91 -0.99 -4.26 -1.24
CA ASP A 91 -1.85 -3.08 -1.22
C ASP A 91 -1.29 -2.02 -2.17
N GLU A 92 -2.16 -1.33 -2.91
CA GLU A 92 -1.76 -0.45 -4.00
C GLU A 92 -2.34 0.95 -3.90
N ILE A 93 -1.59 1.92 -4.43
CA ILE A 93 -2.08 3.26 -4.77
C ILE A 93 -2.02 3.38 -6.29
N ASN A 94 -3.18 3.52 -6.91
CA ASN A 94 -3.35 3.55 -8.34
C ASN A 94 -3.71 4.95 -8.83
N LEU A 95 -3.12 5.37 -9.97
CA LEU A 95 -3.43 6.63 -10.65
C LEU A 95 -4.19 6.33 -11.94
N ILE A 96 -5.42 6.84 -12.04
CA ILE A 96 -6.34 6.60 -13.15
C ILE A 96 -6.50 7.91 -13.90
N ASP A 97 -6.05 7.94 -15.14
CA ASP A 97 -6.19 9.11 -16.02
C ASP A 97 -7.61 9.16 -16.60
N LEU A 98 -8.39 10.17 -16.21
CA LEU A 98 -9.74 10.40 -16.74
C LEU A 98 -9.76 10.81 -18.22
N GLY A 99 -8.60 11.19 -18.79
CA GLY A 99 -8.41 11.50 -20.20
C GLY A 99 -7.94 10.30 -21.03
N ALA A 100 -7.72 9.14 -20.43
CA ALA A 100 -7.31 7.94 -21.16
C ALA A 100 -8.36 7.54 -22.23
N PRO A 101 -7.95 7.17 -23.45
CA PRO A 101 -8.88 6.80 -24.51
C PRO A 101 -9.64 5.50 -24.23
N GLU A 102 -9.04 4.61 -23.45
CA GLU A 102 -9.60 3.31 -23.06
C GLU A 102 -9.43 3.11 -21.54
N PRO A 103 -10.28 2.30 -20.89
CA PRO A 103 -10.15 1.98 -19.49
C PRO A 103 -8.79 1.34 -19.17
N GLU A 104 -8.05 1.96 -18.24
CA GLU A 104 -6.76 1.43 -17.80
C GLU A 104 -6.94 0.15 -16.98
N ASN A 105 -6.06 -0.84 -17.18
CA ASN A 105 -6.15 -2.16 -16.55
C ASN A 105 -5.01 -2.35 -15.54
N PHE A 106 -5.35 -2.52 -14.27
CA PHE A 106 -4.42 -2.70 -13.14
C PHE A 106 -4.12 -4.17 -12.80
N GLY A 107 -4.56 -5.10 -13.65
CA GLY A 107 -4.02 -6.46 -13.73
C GLY A 107 -4.69 -7.52 -12.87
N TRP A 108 -5.38 -7.19 -11.78
CA TRP A 108 -6.05 -8.20 -10.96
C TRP A 108 -7.10 -9.00 -11.79
N PRO A 109 -7.23 -10.31 -11.61
CA PRO A 109 -6.43 -11.24 -10.80
C PRO A 109 -5.22 -11.86 -11.52
N VAL A 110 -4.90 -11.39 -12.73
CA VAL A 110 -3.82 -11.97 -13.57
C VAL A 110 -2.44 -11.61 -13.01
N SER A 111 -2.29 -10.38 -12.52
CA SER A 111 -1.07 -9.86 -11.92
C SER A 111 -1.35 -9.25 -10.55
N SER A 112 -0.40 -9.34 -9.63
CA SER A 112 -0.48 -8.76 -8.28
C SER A 112 0.91 -8.65 -7.67
N TYR A 113 1.14 -7.64 -6.83
CA TYR A 113 2.34 -7.53 -6.01
C TYR A 113 2.27 -8.37 -4.74
N GLY A 114 1.07 -8.82 -4.33
CA GLY A 114 0.88 -9.73 -3.21
C GLY A 114 0.86 -11.21 -3.63
N GLU A 115 0.96 -12.09 -2.65
CA GLU A 115 0.82 -13.53 -2.88
C GLU A 115 -0.65 -13.89 -3.09
N HIS A 116 -0.96 -14.56 -4.19
CA HIS A 116 -2.28 -15.10 -4.42
C HIS A 116 -2.58 -16.21 -3.38
N ASN A 117 -3.83 -16.22 -2.93
CA ASN A 117 -4.31 -17.27 -2.05
C ASN A 117 -4.27 -18.61 -2.80
N SER A 118 -3.57 -19.62 -2.26
CA SER A 118 -3.37 -20.91 -2.94
C SER A 118 -4.67 -21.63 -3.31
N LEU A 119 -5.74 -21.42 -2.56
CA LEU A 119 -7.06 -22.00 -2.83
C LEU A 119 -7.72 -21.39 -4.10
N GLY A 120 -7.59 -20.11 -4.32
CA GLY A 120 -8.11 -19.46 -5.54
C GLY A 120 -7.34 -19.81 -6.81
N ARG A 121 -6.09 -20.23 -6.69
CA ARG A 121 -5.25 -20.63 -7.83
C ARG A 121 -5.68 -21.93 -8.50
N VAL A 122 -6.24 -22.86 -7.74
CA VAL A 122 -6.57 -24.21 -8.22
C VAL A 122 -7.90 -24.21 -8.99
N GLU A 123 -8.79 -23.30 -8.68
CA GLU A 123 -10.16 -23.26 -9.22
C GLU A 123 -10.32 -22.35 -10.43
N ILE A 124 -9.43 -21.37 -10.61
CA ILE A 124 -9.50 -20.39 -11.69
C ILE A 124 -8.57 -20.83 -12.80
N ASN A 125 -9.07 -20.71 -14.04
CA ASN A 125 -8.39 -21.00 -15.28
C ASN A 125 -6.86 -20.86 -15.19
N SER A 126 -6.17 -21.99 -15.02
CA SER A 126 -4.73 -22.06 -14.77
C SER A 126 -3.90 -21.28 -15.79
N SER A 127 -4.39 -21.15 -17.04
CA SER A 127 -3.69 -20.40 -18.09
C SER A 127 -3.58 -18.90 -17.84
N LEU A 128 -4.48 -18.30 -17.04
CA LEU A 128 -4.37 -16.90 -16.62
C LEU A 128 -3.33 -16.76 -15.50
N TYR A 129 -3.33 -17.70 -14.55
CA TYR A 129 -2.42 -17.67 -13.43
C TYR A 129 -1.00 -18.11 -13.74
N ASP A 130 -0.79 -18.98 -14.72
CA ASP A 130 0.55 -19.35 -15.19
C ASP A 130 1.35 -18.14 -15.70
N ARG A 131 0.63 -17.07 -16.08
CA ARG A 131 1.20 -15.78 -16.48
C ARG A 131 1.22 -14.73 -15.36
N ALA A 132 0.59 -14.99 -14.22
CA ALA A 132 0.51 -14.05 -13.12
C ALA A 132 1.74 -14.16 -12.21
N PRO A 133 2.70 -13.25 -12.31
CA PRO A 133 3.85 -13.28 -11.42
C PRO A 133 3.45 -12.77 -10.05
N LEU A 134 3.84 -13.50 -9.04
CA LEU A 134 3.83 -13.01 -7.67
C LEU A 134 4.99 -12.02 -7.50
N ASN A 135 4.71 -10.84 -6.95
CA ASN A 135 5.73 -9.82 -6.65
C ASN A 135 6.56 -9.37 -7.87
N LYS A 136 5.93 -9.20 -9.03
CA LYS A 136 6.59 -8.72 -10.25
C LYS A 136 5.81 -7.56 -10.87
N SER A 137 6.50 -6.86 -11.79
CA SER A 137 5.96 -5.74 -12.54
C SER A 137 4.71 -6.11 -13.33
N HIS A 138 3.66 -5.29 -13.21
CA HIS A 138 2.45 -5.43 -14.02
C HIS A 138 2.71 -5.15 -15.50
N ILE A 139 3.65 -4.24 -15.80
CA ILE A 139 3.96 -3.83 -17.18
C ILE A 139 4.49 -4.98 -18.03
N ASP A 140 5.18 -5.95 -17.43
CA ASP A 140 5.67 -7.15 -18.12
C ASP A 140 4.52 -7.99 -18.69
N TYR A 141 3.31 -7.77 -18.24
CA TYR A 141 2.08 -8.46 -18.64
C TYR A 141 1.08 -7.53 -19.33
N GLY A 142 1.50 -6.31 -19.66
CA GLY A 142 0.70 -5.33 -20.37
C GLY A 142 -0.34 -4.61 -19.51
N PHE A 143 -0.17 -4.63 -18.19
CA PHE A 143 -1.01 -3.91 -17.25
C PHE A 143 -0.35 -2.62 -16.77
N LYS A 144 -1.15 -1.72 -16.21
CA LYS A 144 -0.65 -0.47 -15.63
C LYS A 144 -0.03 -0.71 -14.26
N GLU A 145 1.14 -0.12 -14.04
CA GLU A 145 1.80 -0.14 -12.74
C GLU A 145 1.06 0.73 -11.73
N PRO A 146 0.94 0.29 -10.45
CA PRO A 146 0.55 1.17 -9.38
C PRO A 146 1.62 2.26 -9.16
N ALA A 147 1.19 3.44 -8.74
CA ALA A 147 2.12 4.51 -8.34
C ALA A 147 2.93 4.12 -7.09
N LYS A 148 2.36 3.25 -6.27
CA LYS A 148 3.02 2.63 -5.12
C LYS A 148 2.30 1.34 -4.74
N PHE A 149 3.08 0.37 -4.28
CA PHE A 149 2.56 -0.85 -3.65
C PHE A 149 3.23 -1.08 -2.29
N TYR A 150 2.60 -1.92 -1.48
CA TYR A 150 3.07 -2.27 -0.15
C TYR A 150 3.15 -3.79 0.01
N VAL A 151 4.35 -4.27 0.31
CA VAL A 151 4.60 -5.66 0.71
C VAL A 151 5.48 -5.61 1.95
N PRO A 152 4.94 -5.97 3.11
CA PRO A 152 3.59 -6.49 3.37
C PRO A 152 2.49 -5.44 3.23
N SER A 153 1.23 -5.90 3.15
CA SER A 153 0.06 -5.02 3.22
C SER A 153 0.06 -4.17 4.49
N ILE A 154 -0.41 -2.94 4.36
CA ILE A 154 -0.62 -2.02 5.48
C ILE A 154 -2.09 -1.96 5.92
N GLY A 155 -2.98 -2.70 5.23
CA GLY A 155 -4.41 -2.54 5.38
C GLY A 155 -4.87 -1.16 4.90
N ILE A 156 -4.46 -0.81 3.68
CA ILE A 156 -4.74 0.52 3.09
C ILE A 156 -6.23 0.82 3.06
N SER A 157 -6.63 2.06 3.39
CA SER A 157 -8.04 2.42 3.44
C SER A 157 -8.34 3.65 2.59
N GLU A 158 -8.60 4.79 3.17
CA GLU A 158 -8.97 6.02 2.45
C GLU A 158 -7.76 6.78 1.91
N VAL A 159 -7.98 7.53 0.85
CA VAL A 159 -7.05 8.53 0.33
C VAL A 159 -7.76 9.87 0.18
N ILE A 160 -7.10 10.96 0.60
CA ILE A 160 -7.61 12.32 0.42
C ILE A 160 -6.49 13.26 0.00
N PHE A 161 -6.86 14.37 -0.66
CA PHE A 161 -5.98 15.52 -0.79
C PHE A 161 -6.00 16.35 0.48
N ALA A 162 -4.80 16.68 0.98
CA ALA A 162 -4.63 17.66 2.04
C ALA A 162 -4.65 19.06 1.42
N PRO A 163 -5.59 19.94 1.83
CA PRO A 163 -5.54 21.33 1.41
C PRO A 163 -4.25 22.01 1.87
N GLU A 164 -3.75 22.95 1.07
CA GLU A 164 -2.54 23.70 1.37
C GLU A 164 -2.58 24.32 2.77
N ASN A 165 -1.43 24.37 3.43
CA ASN A 165 -1.28 24.93 4.77
C ASN A 165 -2.11 24.29 5.89
N THR A 166 -2.75 23.13 5.67
CA THR A 166 -3.58 22.47 6.69
C THR A 166 -2.83 21.44 7.52
N LEU A 167 -1.76 20.84 6.96
CA LEU A 167 -0.86 19.91 7.67
C LEU A 167 0.43 20.60 8.10
N PHE A 168 1.10 21.27 7.17
CA PHE A 168 2.39 21.93 7.37
C PHE A 168 2.31 23.42 6.98
N ASN A 169 3.34 24.20 7.40
CA ASN A 169 3.45 25.60 7.05
C ASN A 169 4.10 25.81 5.67
N ASP A 170 3.56 25.15 4.65
CA ASP A 170 4.03 25.25 3.27
C ASP A 170 2.87 25.13 2.29
N ASN A 171 3.11 25.45 1.01
CA ASN A 171 2.14 25.36 -0.07
C ASN A 171 2.29 24.05 -0.87
N GLU A 172 2.94 23.04 -0.32
CA GLU A 172 3.10 21.75 -0.97
C GLU A 172 1.78 21.01 -1.03
N ARG A 173 1.43 20.51 -2.20
CA ARG A 173 0.29 19.58 -2.36
C ARG A 173 0.67 18.22 -1.81
N ARG A 174 -0.22 17.70 -1.01
CA ARG A 174 -0.04 16.36 -0.42
C ARG A 174 -1.26 15.51 -0.56
N ILE A 175 -1.04 14.20 -0.60
CA ILE A 175 -2.10 13.23 -0.34
C ILE A 175 -1.85 12.56 1.00
N ILE A 176 -2.93 12.22 1.68
CA ILE A 176 -2.93 11.42 2.90
C ILE A 176 -3.58 10.09 2.55
N VAL A 177 -2.89 9.01 2.84
CA VAL A 177 -3.39 7.65 2.75
C VAL A 177 -3.46 7.07 4.15
N SER A 178 -4.60 6.56 4.54
CA SER A 178 -4.79 5.95 5.85
C SER A 178 -4.63 4.43 5.81
N SER A 179 -4.23 3.84 6.94
CA SER A 179 -4.08 2.41 7.09
C SER A 179 -4.82 1.86 8.31
N MET A 180 -5.23 0.60 8.20
CA MET A 180 -5.95 -0.14 9.22
C MET A 180 -5.07 -1.21 9.89
N GLY A 181 -3.77 -1.27 9.52
CA GLY A 181 -2.93 -2.39 9.87
C GLY A 181 -3.36 -3.69 9.17
N TYR A 182 -2.53 -4.68 9.23
CA TYR A 182 -2.78 -5.98 8.64
C TYR A 182 -2.58 -7.07 9.70
N THR A 183 -3.56 -7.93 9.87
CA THR A 183 -3.49 -9.10 10.76
C THR A 183 -3.62 -10.36 9.93
N HIS A 184 -2.65 -11.24 9.97
CA HIS A 184 -2.69 -12.54 9.32
C HIS A 184 -1.96 -13.60 10.16
N GLU A 185 -2.66 -14.70 10.47
CA GLU A 185 -2.13 -15.89 11.16
C GLU A 185 -1.29 -15.60 12.42
N GLY A 186 -1.70 -14.61 13.23
CA GLY A 186 -1.01 -14.25 14.48
C GLY A 186 0.12 -13.24 14.31
N PHE A 187 0.25 -12.65 13.12
CA PHE A 187 1.12 -11.51 12.85
C PHE A 187 0.29 -10.24 12.76
N ASP A 188 0.44 -9.37 13.73
CA ASP A 188 -0.14 -8.03 13.72
C ASP A 188 0.88 -7.04 13.15
N LEU A 189 0.62 -6.55 11.94
CA LEU A 189 1.27 -5.36 11.43
C LEU A 189 0.49 -4.15 11.93
N ASP A 190 0.98 -3.59 13.00
CA ASP A 190 0.48 -2.35 13.59
C ASP A 190 0.82 -1.12 12.75
N ASP A 191 0.58 -1.17 11.44
CA ASP A 191 0.70 0.04 10.62
C ASP A 191 -0.60 0.86 10.70
N PHE A 192 -0.90 1.34 11.89
CA PHE A 192 -2.03 2.24 12.19
C PHE A 192 -1.60 3.67 11.94
N THR A 193 -1.39 4.02 10.67
CA THR A 193 -0.59 5.17 10.28
C THR A 193 -1.30 5.99 9.21
N LEU A 194 -1.09 7.30 9.21
CA LEU A 194 -1.32 8.15 8.06
C LEU A 194 -0.02 8.26 7.27
N HIS A 195 -0.04 7.80 6.04
CA HIS A 195 1.06 7.94 5.08
C HIS A 195 0.85 9.22 4.28
N ILE A 196 1.76 10.16 4.39
CA ILE A 196 1.66 11.44 3.72
C ILE A 196 2.70 11.49 2.59
N PHE A 197 2.23 11.78 1.40
CA PHE A 197 3.06 11.89 0.20
C PHE A 197 3.00 13.30 -0.35
N LYS A 198 4.12 13.77 -0.88
CA LYS A 198 4.24 15.06 -1.56
C LYS A 198 4.77 14.89 -2.98
N GLY A 199 4.69 15.98 -3.73
CA GLY A 199 5.29 16.11 -5.04
C GLY A 199 4.35 15.79 -6.18
N ASP A 200 4.96 15.66 -7.35
CA ASP A 200 4.28 15.32 -8.59
C ASP A 200 4.08 13.81 -8.66
N TYR A 201 2.91 13.34 -8.24
CA TYR A 201 2.58 11.92 -8.25
C TYR A 201 2.55 11.29 -9.65
N LYS A 202 2.55 12.07 -10.74
CA LYS A 202 2.75 11.54 -12.10
C LYS A 202 4.16 10.98 -12.30
N ASN A 203 5.14 11.49 -11.55
CA ASN A 203 6.51 11.01 -11.54
C ASN A 203 6.82 10.06 -10.35
N GLY A 204 5.78 9.60 -9.67
CA GLY A 204 5.86 8.73 -8.51
C GLY A 204 5.51 9.42 -7.20
N LEU A 205 5.09 8.63 -6.21
CA LEU A 205 4.74 9.11 -4.88
C LEU A 205 5.98 9.17 -4.00
N GLN A 206 6.35 10.39 -3.59
CA GLN A 206 7.42 10.58 -2.62
C GLN A 206 6.85 10.62 -1.20
N GLN A 207 7.23 9.64 -0.37
CA GLN A 207 6.88 9.64 1.04
C GLN A 207 7.47 10.86 1.75
N ASP A 208 6.62 11.70 2.34
CA ASP A 208 7.03 12.88 3.12
C ASP A 208 7.09 12.55 4.61
N VAL A 209 5.96 12.14 5.17
CA VAL A 209 5.82 11.86 6.61
C VAL A 209 4.93 10.65 6.82
N LYS A 210 5.20 9.92 7.90
CA LYS A 210 4.27 8.93 8.48
C LYS A 210 3.85 9.43 9.87
N ILE A 211 2.55 9.41 10.14
CA ILE A 211 1.98 9.79 11.45
C ILE A 211 1.28 8.59 12.03
N ARG A 212 1.87 7.99 13.06
CA ARG A 212 1.24 6.87 13.75
C ARG A 212 0.07 7.37 14.59
N ILE A 213 -1.11 6.82 14.34
CA ILE A 213 -2.32 7.08 15.12
C ILE A 213 -2.51 6.03 16.21
N GLY A 214 -2.02 4.82 15.97
CA GLY A 214 -2.12 3.70 16.93
C GLY A 214 -3.48 2.99 16.91
N GLU A 215 -4.32 3.28 15.90
CA GLU A 215 -5.66 2.73 15.73
C GLU A 215 -5.97 2.48 14.26
N ARG A 216 -6.90 1.55 13.99
CA ARG A 216 -7.39 1.25 12.63
C ARG A 216 -8.15 2.45 12.08
N ILE A 217 -7.62 3.09 11.04
CA ILE A 217 -8.21 4.28 10.43
C ILE A 217 -9.03 3.85 9.21
N ARG A 218 -10.36 3.79 9.34
CA ARG A 218 -11.27 3.36 8.28
C ARG A 218 -11.53 4.45 7.24
N ASP A 219 -11.63 5.69 7.69
CA ASP A 219 -11.95 6.84 6.84
C ASP A 219 -11.30 8.10 7.42
N ILE A 220 -10.98 9.05 6.55
CA ILE A 220 -10.47 10.37 6.92
C ILE A 220 -11.04 11.43 5.99
N LYS A 221 -11.45 12.58 6.54
CA LYS A 221 -11.96 13.73 5.79
C LYS A 221 -11.41 15.03 6.39
N TYR A 222 -11.08 15.97 5.52
CA TYR A 222 -10.83 17.36 5.96
C TYR A 222 -12.13 18.15 6.00
N VAL A 223 -12.44 18.73 7.14
CA VAL A 223 -13.65 19.54 7.35
C VAL A 223 -13.24 21.01 7.43
N LYS A 224 -13.43 21.72 6.31
CA LYS A 224 -13.01 23.12 6.14
C LYS A 224 -13.59 24.05 7.19
N SER A 225 -14.86 23.85 7.59
CA SER A 225 -15.56 24.72 8.55
C SER A 225 -14.93 24.74 9.94
N ILE A 226 -14.22 23.69 10.33
CA ILE A 226 -13.53 23.59 11.62
C ILE A 226 -12.01 23.55 11.48
N GLY A 227 -11.48 23.50 10.25
CA GLY A 227 -10.06 23.47 9.95
C GLY A 227 -9.34 22.20 10.46
N LYS A 228 -10.03 21.08 10.54
CA LYS A 228 -9.50 19.82 11.10
C LYS A 228 -9.76 18.64 10.19
N TYR A 229 -8.92 17.61 10.32
CA TYR A 229 -9.18 16.29 9.79
C TYR A 229 -10.01 15.51 10.81
N ILE A 230 -11.04 14.85 10.33
CA ILE A 230 -11.88 13.92 11.10
C ILE A 230 -11.52 12.52 10.64
N MET A 231 -11.20 11.64 11.56
CA MET A 231 -10.89 10.23 11.31
C MET A 231 -11.92 9.34 11.99
N PHE A 232 -12.39 8.32 11.28
CA PHE A 232 -13.18 7.24 11.85
C PHE A 232 -12.25 6.09 12.25
N LEU A 233 -12.21 5.83 13.56
CA LEU A 233 -11.41 4.76 14.16
C LEU A 233 -12.27 3.53 14.42
N GLU A 234 -11.79 2.37 13.97
CA GLU A 234 -12.63 1.16 13.95
C GLU A 234 -12.58 0.37 15.26
N ASN A 235 -11.39 0.21 15.87
CA ASN A 235 -11.25 -0.59 17.10
C ASN A 235 -11.92 0.08 18.31
N SER A 236 -11.76 1.39 18.45
CA SER A 236 -12.32 2.17 19.57
C SER A 236 -13.74 2.69 19.29
N PRO A 237 -14.44 2.33 18.21
CA PRO A 237 -15.56 2.99 17.53
C PRO A 237 -15.65 4.49 17.87
N ALA A 238 -14.62 5.25 17.48
CA ALA A 238 -14.44 6.65 17.86
C ALA A 238 -14.23 7.55 16.66
N ILE A 239 -14.51 8.84 16.85
CA ILE A 239 -14.13 9.91 15.93
C ILE A 239 -12.95 10.67 16.52
N ALA A 240 -11.82 10.64 15.82
CA ALA A 240 -10.65 11.43 16.19
C ALA A 240 -10.55 12.70 15.36
N LEU A 241 -9.98 13.75 15.96
CA LEU A 241 -9.71 15.02 15.31
C LEU A 241 -8.20 15.24 15.25
N LEU A 242 -7.69 15.52 14.05
CA LEU A 242 -6.28 15.86 13.85
C LEU A 242 -6.17 17.31 13.39
N SER A 243 -5.31 18.07 14.05
CA SER A 243 -5.01 19.47 13.74
C SER A 243 -3.53 19.67 13.47
N LYS A 244 -3.20 20.78 12.83
CA LYS A 244 -1.82 21.17 12.53
C LYS A 244 -0.91 21.22 13.77
N LYS A 245 -1.45 21.57 14.92
CA LYS A 245 -0.69 21.64 16.17
C LYS A 245 -0.25 20.24 16.62
N GLU A 246 -1.16 19.28 16.59
CA GLU A 246 -0.90 17.87 16.95
C GLU A 246 0.17 17.25 16.04
N LEU A 247 0.08 17.55 14.72
CA LEU A 247 1.09 17.11 13.75
C LEU A 247 2.51 17.62 14.06
N LEU A 248 2.65 18.85 14.57
CA LEU A 248 3.97 19.38 14.93
C LEU A 248 4.55 18.70 16.19
N GLU A 249 3.70 18.33 17.13
CA GLU A 249 4.11 17.60 18.34
C GLU A 249 4.52 16.15 17.98
N ASP A 250 3.76 15.47 17.13
CA ASP A 250 4.07 14.12 16.66
C ASP A 250 5.32 14.07 15.77
N LYS A 251 5.59 15.11 14.98
CA LYS A 251 6.81 15.22 14.19
C LYS A 251 8.07 15.21 15.05
N ILE A 252 8.00 15.77 16.24
CA ILE A 252 9.12 15.75 17.21
C ILE A 252 9.31 14.34 17.77
N THR A 253 8.24 13.59 17.99
CA THR A 253 8.30 12.21 18.52
C THR A 253 8.84 11.23 17.47
N ASN A 254 8.53 11.42 16.19
CA ASN A 254 9.04 10.59 15.08
C ASN A 254 10.53 10.89 14.72
N LEU A 255 11.10 11.98 15.22
CA LEU A 255 12.54 12.27 15.08
C LEU A 255 13.43 11.40 15.99
N ILE A 256 12.86 10.57 16.85
CA ILE A 256 13.60 9.67 17.77
C ILE A 256 13.67 8.23 17.22
N SER A 257 13.31 8.00 15.96
CA SER A 257 13.48 6.68 15.33
C SER A 257 14.98 6.34 15.25
N ARG A 258 15.33 5.15 15.74
CA ARG A 258 16.70 4.62 15.66
C ARG A 258 17.15 4.50 14.22
N SER A 259 18.40 4.76 13.95
CA SER A 259 18.98 4.58 12.60
C SER A 259 19.08 3.09 12.24
N GLY A 260 19.09 2.77 10.93
CA GLY A 260 19.27 1.40 10.46
C GLY A 260 20.58 0.78 10.95
N LYS A 261 21.64 1.57 11.07
CA LYS A 261 22.92 1.12 11.65
C LYS A 261 22.78 0.74 13.14
N GLU A 262 22.08 1.52 13.92
CA GLU A 262 21.85 1.23 15.35
C GLU A 262 21.04 -0.07 15.53
N ILE A 263 19.98 -0.24 14.75
CA ILE A 263 19.19 -1.48 14.75
C ILE A 263 20.05 -2.67 14.32
N TYR A 264 20.79 -2.53 13.22
CA TYR A 264 21.70 -3.58 12.75
C TYR A 264 22.68 -4.00 13.86
N LEU A 265 23.42 -3.06 14.43
CA LEU A 265 24.44 -3.34 15.44
C LEU A 265 23.88 -4.04 16.67
N ARG A 266 22.63 -3.71 17.05
CA ARG A 266 22.02 -4.23 18.27
C ARG A 266 21.34 -5.60 18.09
N TYR A 267 20.72 -5.84 16.93
CA TYR A 267 19.86 -7.00 16.75
C TYR A 267 20.24 -7.92 15.58
N CYS A 268 20.90 -7.41 14.56
CA CYS A 268 21.19 -8.16 13.34
C CYS A 268 22.63 -8.63 13.27
N ALA A 269 23.56 -7.87 13.83
CA ALA A 269 25.01 -8.10 13.73
C ALA A 269 25.46 -9.45 14.31
N ALA A 270 24.78 -9.95 15.33
CA ALA A 270 25.12 -11.23 15.94
C ALA A 270 25.15 -12.39 14.93
N CYS A 271 24.25 -12.37 13.95
CA CYS A 271 24.19 -13.37 12.87
C CYS A 271 24.91 -12.91 11.62
N HIS A 272 24.65 -11.67 11.17
CA HIS A 272 25.11 -11.16 9.87
C HIS A 272 26.56 -10.69 9.83
N THR A 273 27.26 -10.62 10.97
CA THR A 273 28.70 -10.37 11.00
C THR A 273 29.51 -11.65 10.77
N ASN A 274 29.03 -12.79 11.25
CA ASN A 274 29.76 -14.05 11.28
C ASN A 274 29.15 -15.15 10.43
N GLY A 275 28.01 -14.91 9.74
CA GLY A 275 27.34 -15.92 8.91
C GLY A 275 26.64 -17.01 9.72
N PHE A 276 26.25 -16.73 10.97
CA PHE A 276 25.60 -17.70 11.83
C PHE A 276 24.33 -18.26 11.18
N ALA A 277 24.12 -19.57 11.25
CA ALA A 277 22.99 -20.29 10.66
C ALA A 277 22.78 -20.01 9.14
N GLY A 278 23.84 -19.69 8.42
CA GLY A 278 23.80 -19.40 6.98
C GLY A 278 23.26 -18.01 6.63
N SER A 279 23.28 -17.07 7.58
CA SER A 279 22.94 -15.68 7.31
C SER A 279 23.96 -15.03 6.37
N PRO A 280 23.55 -14.20 5.40
CA PRO A 280 24.47 -13.46 4.54
C PRO A 280 25.32 -12.50 5.37
N LEU A 281 26.60 -12.43 5.06
CA LEU A 281 27.51 -11.51 5.75
C LEU A 281 27.22 -10.07 5.34
N LEU A 282 27.30 -9.12 6.27
CA LEU A 282 27.09 -7.70 5.97
C LEU A 282 27.95 -7.20 4.80
N LYS A 283 29.22 -7.62 4.77
CA LYS A 283 30.21 -7.19 3.77
C LYS A 283 30.21 -8.01 2.48
N ASP A 284 29.37 -9.00 2.33
CA ASP A 284 29.27 -9.81 1.11
C ASP A 284 28.33 -9.13 0.11
N GLU A 285 28.85 -8.11 -0.59
CA GLU A 285 28.08 -7.35 -1.59
C GLU A 285 27.50 -8.26 -2.67
N ALA A 286 28.23 -9.26 -3.12
CA ALA A 286 27.78 -10.16 -4.19
C ALA A 286 26.58 -11.01 -3.76
N GLU A 287 26.56 -11.50 -2.54
CA GLU A 287 25.41 -12.23 -1.99
C GLU A 287 24.20 -11.31 -1.79
N TRP A 288 24.40 -10.06 -1.36
CA TRP A 288 23.32 -9.09 -1.23
C TRP A 288 22.74 -8.67 -2.58
N ASP A 289 23.57 -8.42 -3.59
CA ASP A 289 23.12 -8.11 -4.95
C ASP A 289 22.33 -9.28 -5.54
N LEU A 290 22.78 -10.51 -5.32
CA LEU A 290 22.07 -11.71 -5.76
C LEU A 290 20.72 -11.80 -5.10
N ARG A 291 20.61 -11.60 -3.79
CA ARG A 291 19.34 -11.64 -3.05
C ARG A 291 18.39 -10.53 -3.49
N LEU A 292 18.93 -9.33 -3.71
CA LEU A 292 18.16 -8.19 -4.20
C LEU A 292 17.58 -8.45 -5.59
N SER A 293 18.37 -9.04 -6.50
CA SER A 293 17.91 -9.36 -7.86
C SER A 293 16.86 -10.45 -7.90
N TYR A 294 16.94 -11.46 -7.02
CA TYR A 294 15.99 -12.57 -7.00
C TYR A 294 14.68 -12.27 -6.24
N ARG A 295 14.77 -11.45 -5.20
CA ARG A 295 13.66 -11.27 -4.25
C ARG A 295 13.06 -9.87 -4.25
N GLY A 296 13.84 -8.89 -4.72
CA GLY A 296 13.50 -7.49 -4.55
C GLY A 296 13.68 -6.98 -3.11
N ARG A 297 13.82 -5.67 -2.98
CA ARG A 297 14.02 -4.98 -1.69
C ARG A 297 12.88 -5.25 -0.71
N GLU A 298 11.66 -5.13 -1.16
CA GLU A 298 10.46 -5.26 -0.31
C GLU A 298 10.35 -6.66 0.31
N GLN A 299 10.66 -7.71 -0.46
CA GLN A 299 10.67 -9.08 0.07
C GLN A 299 11.79 -9.32 1.08
N LEU A 300 12.93 -8.64 0.93
CA LEU A 300 14.02 -8.72 1.92
C LEU A 300 13.59 -8.05 3.24
N ILE A 301 12.92 -6.92 3.17
CA ILE A 301 12.36 -6.22 4.34
C ILE A 301 11.29 -7.09 5.01
N TYR A 302 10.38 -7.64 4.21
CA TYR A 302 9.37 -8.59 4.70
C TYR A 302 9.98 -9.74 5.48
N ASN A 303 11.01 -10.41 4.88
CA ASN A 303 11.70 -11.52 5.52
C ASN A 303 12.40 -11.11 6.82
N ALA A 304 12.94 -9.90 6.88
CA ALA A 304 13.58 -9.39 8.08
C ALA A 304 12.55 -9.06 9.17
N PHE A 305 11.38 -8.56 8.78
CA PHE A 305 10.33 -8.18 9.72
C PHE A 305 9.62 -9.40 10.32
N TYR A 306 9.27 -10.39 9.49
CA TYR A 306 8.53 -11.58 9.93
C TYR A 306 9.38 -12.77 10.32
N GLY A 307 10.66 -12.74 9.97
CA GLY A 307 11.54 -13.88 10.09
C GLY A 307 11.59 -14.70 8.79
N TYR A 308 12.69 -15.38 8.58
CA TYR A 308 12.89 -16.24 7.42
C TYR A 308 13.82 -17.42 7.75
N LYS A 309 13.30 -18.64 7.66
CA LYS A 309 14.04 -19.87 8.05
C LYS A 309 14.55 -19.76 9.49
N ALA A 310 15.88 -19.72 9.70
CA ALA A 310 16.50 -19.57 11.01
C ALA A 310 16.55 -18.12 11.53
N MET A 311 16.23 -17.15 10.70
CA MET A 311 16.21 -15.75 11.11
C MET A 311 14.93 -15.43 11.89
N PRO A 312 15.03 -14.99 13.15
CA PRO A 312 13.84 -14.64 13.92
C PRO A 312 13.19 -13.35 13.39
N ALA A 313 11.90 -13.19 13.63
CA ALA A 313 11.18 -11.97 13.31
C ALA A 313 11.89 -10.74 13.92
N LYS A 314 12.04 -9.69 13.12
CA LYS A 314 12.70 -8.42 13.48
C LYS A 314 14.13 -8.61 13.99
N GLY A 315 14.79 -9.73 13.67
CA GLY A 315 16.10 -10.07 14.24
C GLY A 315 16.08 -10.28 15.76
N GLY A 316 14.91 -10.52 16.36
CA GLY A 316 14.70 -10.62 17.80
C GLY A 316 14.44 -9.26 18.48
N CYS A 317 14.27 -8.18 17.74
CA CYS A 317 13.90 -6.87 18.29
C CYS A 317 12.39 -6.82 18.59
N GLY A 318 12.01 -6.92 19.86
CA GLY A 318 10.60 -6.93 20.26
C GLY A 318 9.87 -5.60 20.06
N ASP A 319 10.61 -4.48 20.08
CA ASP A 319 10.07 -3.10 20.05
C ASP A 319 10.35 -2.36 18.73
N CYS A 320 11.02 -2.99 17.75
CA CYS A 320 11.31 -2.36 16.49
C CYS A 320 10.04 -2.15 15.64
N SER A 321 9.90 -0.93 15.13
CA SER A 321 8.91 -0.61 14.11
C SER A 321 9.30 -1.22 12.75
N TYR A 322 8.33 -1.27 11.84
CA TYR A 322 8.60 -1.69 10.46
C TYR A 322 9.64 -0.77 9.79
N GLU A 323 9.50 0.53 9.96
CA GLU A 323 10.43 1.53 9.42
C GLU A 323 11.87 1.36 9.95
N GLU A 324 12.03 1.01 11.22
CA GLU A 324 13.35 0.73 11.78
C GLU A 324 13.99 -0.53 11.18
N ILE A 325 13.19 -1.58 10.93
CA ILE A 325 13.65 -2.77 10.24
C ILE A 325 13.98 -2.46 8.77
N GLU A 326 13.12 -1.69 8.09
CA GLU A 326 13.38 -1.19 6.73
C GLU A 326 14.72 -0.46 6.64
N LYS A 327 14.94 0.53 7.51
CA LYS A 327 16.22 1.26 7.60
C LYS A 327 17.40 0.33 7.86
N SER A 328 17.21 -0.73 8.65
CA SER A 328 18.24 -1.71 8.94
C SER A 328 18.60 -2.57 7.73
N VAL A 329 17.60 -3.00 6.96
CA VAL A 329 17.80 -3.74 5.71
C VAL A 329 18.48 -2.85 4.68
N ASP A 330 18.05 -1.59 4.54
CA ASP A 330 18.69 -0.61 3.65
C ASP A 330 20.16 -0.35 4.05
N TYR A 331 20.44 -0.27 5.33
CA TYR A 331 21.80 -0.17 5.82
C TYR A 331 22.64 -1.37 5.38
N MET A 332 22.11 -2.59 5.45
CA MET A 332 22.82 -3.80 5.03
C MET A 332 23.01 -3.87 3.52
N LEU A 333 21.99 -3.50 2.74
CA LEU A 333 22.05 -3.49 1.27
C LEU A 333 23.02 -2.43 0.71
N ASN A 334 23.16 -1.30 1.41
CA ASN A 334 24.01 -0.18 0.99
C ASN A 334 25.36 -0.13 1.71
N PHE A 335 25.66 -1.15 2.51
CA PHE A 335 26.92 -1.20 3.25
C PHE A 335 28.10 -1.34 2.29
N LYS A 336 29.04 -0.41 2.40
CA LYS A 336 30.35 -0.49 1.72
C LYS A 336 31.40 -0.73 2.78
N ASP A 337 32.19 -1.81 2.62
CA ASP A 337 33.31 -2.10 3.52
C ASP A 337 34.33 -0.98 3.39
N PRO A 338 34.64 -0.23 4.46
CA PRO A 338 35.64 0.84 4.39
C PRO A 338 37.07 0.34 4.11
N GLY A 339 37.24 -0.98 3.96
CA GLY A 339 38.56 -1.58 3.84
C GLY A 339 39.36 -1.52 5.13
N PRO A 340 40.52 -2.18 5.20
CA PRO A 340 41.40 -2.07 6.35
C PRO A 340 41.89 -0.62 6.45
N THR A 341 41.45 0.11 7.47
CA THR A 341 42.04 1.39 7.83
C THR A 341 43.52 1.09 8.13
N GLY A 342 44.42 1.49 7.21
CA GLY A 342 45.83 1.34 7.39
C GLY A 342 46.24 1.95 8.73
N GLY A 343 46.83 1.10 9.58
CA GLY A 343 47.39 1.46 10.88
C GLY A 343 48.65 2.31 10.74
#